data_f3ee9038c7e708f4804dd196dacd6aa9
#
_entry.id   f3ee9038c7e708f4804dd196dacd6aa9
#
_cell.length_a   1.000
_cell.length_b   1.000
_cell.length_c   1.000
_cell.angle_alpha   90.00
_cell.angle_beta   90.00
_cell.angle_gamma   90.00
#
_symmetry.space_group_name_H-M   'P 1'
#
loop_
_entity.id
_entity.type
_entity.pdbx_description
1 polymer ?
#
loop_
_entity_poly.entity_id
_entity_poly.type
_entity_poly.pdbx_seq_one_letter_code
_entity_poly.pdbx_strand_id
1 'polypeptide(L)'
;MSPKRRRHRERVTDPSASQERTSVGGGSAAQRYAAFREHARAASSLRGRWVAGLSFTPDPFQIDALDAVEAGNSVLVAAPTGAGKTIVGQFGAYVALERGMRAFYTTPIKALSNQKYLELCDLYGADNVGLATGDTSINSKAPVVVMTTEVCRNMIYAGASLDDLGVVVLDEVHYLADKMRGPVWEEVIIHLPAHVSIIALSATVSNAEEFGAWIREVRSSCEIIVSEQRPVPLYQHMIVGEDIFDLYAPTGKRKLNPELVAATNDSGMRGGRGSRSWNRPVRVRRESRPSTLISLDRAHLLPAITFIFSRAGCEDAVRQVLLTRITLTTRSEAAEIERYVDEVIALIA
;
A
#
# COMPACT_ATOMS: atom_id res chain seq x y z
N MET A 1 -18.52 -94.02 10.93
CA MET A 1 -19.04 -93.27 9.79
C MET A 1 -18.97 -91.81 10.14
N SER A 2 -17.97 -91.09 9.60
CA SER A 2 -17.73 -89.66 9.83
C SER A 2 -17.89 -88.92 8.52
N PRO A 3 -18.56 -87.79 8.44
CA PRO A 3 -18.56 -86.95 7.23
C PRO A 3 -17.44 -85.90 7.27
N LYS A 4 -16.79 -85.79 6.11
CA LYS A 4 -15.70 -84.87 5.78
C LYS A 4 -16.14 -83.40 5.88
N ARG A 5 -15.43 -82.59 6.68
CA ARG A 5 -15.50 -81.12 6.66
C ARG A 5 -14.73 -80.58 5.45
N ARG A 6 -15.39 -79.88 4.53
CA ARG A 6 -14.80 -79.01 3.49
C ARG A 6 -14.33 -77.72 4.15
N ARG A 7 -13.05 -77.42 4.03
CA ARG A 7 -12.43 -76.12 4.36
C ARG A 7 -12.65 -75.16 3.19
N HIS A 8 -13.44 -74.11 3.42
CA HIS A 8 -13.46 -72.95 2.55
C HIS A 8 -12.17 -72.16 2.80
N ARG A 9 -11.38 -71.93 1.74
CA ARG A 9 -10.32 -70.96 1.70
C ARG A 9 -10.92 -69.61 1.38
N GLU A 10 -11.00 -68.75 2.37
CA GLU A 10 -11.21 -67.32 2.15
C GLU A 10 -9.94 -66.72 1.52
N ARG A 11 -10.09 -66.13 0.36
CA ARG A 11 -9.06 -65.24 -0.23
C ARG A 11 -9.09 -63.91 0.55
N VAL A 12 -8.05 -63.67 1.30
CA VAL A 12 -7.73 -62.36 1.83
C VAL A 12 -7.29 -61.50 0.64
N THR A 13 -8.10 -60.55 0.24
CA THR A 13 -7.74 -59.49 -0.70
C THR A 13 -7.04 -58.40 0.08
N ASP A 14 -5.77 -58.18 -0.23
CA ASP A 14 -4.90 -57.13 0.26
C ASP A 14 -5.40 -55.78 -0.26
N PRO A 15 -5.72 -54.73 0.57
CA PRO A 15 -6.14 -53.41 0.13
C PRO A 15 -4.97 -52.43 0.12
N SER A 16 -3.87 -52.75 -0.53
CA SER A 16 -2.75 -51.83 -0.66
C SER A 16 -2.19 -51.83 -2.08
N ALA A 17 -2.92 -51.24 -3.04
CA ALA A 17 -2.36 -50.73 -4.28
C ALA A 17 -3.39 -49.97 -5.11
N SER A 18 -3.88 -48.86 -4.59
CA SER A 18 -4.43 -47.78 -5.43
C SER A 18 -3.80 -46.47 -5.00
N GLN A 19 -2.50 -46.34 -5.27
CA GLN A 19 -1.90 -45.02 -5.41
C GLN A 19 -2.54 -44.37 -6.64
N GLU A 20 -3.44 -43.45 -6.39
CA GLU A 20 -3.87 -42.48 -7.38
C GLU A 20 -2.61 -41.75 -7.89
N ARG A 21 -2.18 -42.15 -9.07
CA ARG A 21 -1.31 -41.31 -9.88
C ARG A 21 -2.13 -40.07 -10.27
N THR A 22 -2.01 -39.03 -9.52
CA THR A 22 -2.39 -37.68 -9.95
C THR A 22 -1.69 -37.43 -11.28
N SER A 23 -2.44 -37.46 -12.39
CA SER A 23 -1.98 -37.16 -13.72
C SER A 23 -1.69 -35.65 -13.79
N VAL A 24 -0.48 -35.26 -13.44
CA VAL A 24 0.06 -33.95 -13.78
C VAL A 24 0.33 -33.95 -15.28
N GLY A 25 -0.46 -33.15 -16.05
CA GLY A 25 -0.13 -32.74 -17.40
C GLY A 25 -0.64 -33.62 -18.53
N GLY A 26 -1.95 -33.62 -18.78
CA GLY A 26 -2.59 -34.17 -19.98
C GLY A 26 -2.46 -33.32 -21.24
N GLY A 27 -1.26 -32.81 -21.58
CA GLY A 27 -1.00 -32.10 -22.82
C GLY A 27 -0.13 -32.92 -23.79
N SER A 28 -0.30 -32.75 -25.13
CA SER A 28 0.60 -33.34 -26.11
C SER A 28 2.05 -32.90 -25.88
N ALA A 29 3.03 -33.68 -26.42
CA ALA A 29 4.45 -33.29 -26.32
C ALA A 29 4.70 -31.88 -26.90
N ALA A 30 3.97 -31.49 -27.94
CA ALA A 30 4.02 -30.14 -28.51
C ALA A 30 3.48 -29.08 -27.54
N GLN A 31 2.40 -29.34 -26.83
CA GLN A 31 1.86 -28.44 -25.81
C GLN A 31 2.82 -28.28 -24.61
N ARG A 32 3.43 -29.36 -24.14
CA ARG A 32 4.44 -29.31 -23.08
C ARG A 32 5.69 -28.54 -23.52
N TYR A 33 6.14 -28.71 -24.74
CA TYR A 33 7.28 -27.98 -25.30
C TYR A 33 6.94 -26.50 -25.51
N ALA A 34 5.73 -26.18 -25.98
CA ALA A 34 5.26 -24.80 -26.08
C ALA A 34 5.22 -24.12 -24.71
N ALA A 35 4.63 -24.78 -23.69
CA ALA A 35 4.60 -24.30 -22.32
C ALA A 35 6.01 -24.13 -21.71
N PHE A 36 6.92 -25.06 -21.97
CA PHE A 36 8.31 -24.93 -21.56
C PHE A 36 9.02 -23.75 -22.21
N ARG A 37 8.83 -23.54 -23.53
CA ARG A 37 9.39 -22.37 -24.22
C ARG A 37 8.80 -21.05 -23.73
N GLU A 38 7.52 -21.02 -23.43
CA GLU A 38 6.84 -19.85 -22.87
C GLU A 38 7.37 -19.54 -21.47
N HIS A 39 7.51 -20.55 -20.63
CA HIS A 39 8.10 -20.42 -19.29
C HIS A 39 9.58 -19.96 -19.36
N ALA A 40 10.36 -20.51 -20.27
CA ALA A 40 11.75 -20.10 -20.47
C ALA A 40 11.86 -18.65 -20.98
N ARG A 41 10.98 -18.23 -21.91
CA ARG A 41 10.90 -16.85 -22.36
C ARG A 41 10.47 -15.91 -21.22
N ALA A 42 9.45 -16.29 -20.44
CA ALA A 42 9.01 -15.52 -19.29
C ALA A 42 10.13 -15.38 -18.26
N ALA A 43 10.89 -16.43 -17.99
CA ALA A 43 12.02 -16.39 -17.07
C ALA A 43 13.21 -15.54 -17.57
N SER A 44 13.38 -15.40 -18.90
CA SER A 44 14.42 -14.55 -19.50
C SER A 44 14.00 -13.08 -19.69
N SER A 45 12.72 -12.76 -19.52
CA SER A 45 12.22 -11.40 -19.62
C SER A 45 12.74 -10.51 -18.48
N LEU A 46 12.67 -9.18 -18.62
CA LEU A 46 13.02 -8.25 -17.55
C LEU A 46 12.19 -8.51 -16.30
N ARG A 47 10.86 -8.72 -16.47
CA ARG A 47 9.97 -9.12 -15.39
C ARG A 47 10.41 -10.42 -14.73
N GLY A 48 10.73 -11.44 -15.52
CA GLY A 48 11.15 -12.74 -14.98
C GLY A 48 12.40 -12.63 -14.11
N ARG A 49 13.40 -11.89 -14.58
CA ARG A 49 14.64 -11.63 -13.81
C ARG A 49 14.36 -10.83 -12.54
N TRP A 50 13.51 -9.81 -12.64
CA TRP A 50 13.11 -8.99 -11.50
C TRP A 50 12.38 -9.80 -10.43
N VAL A 51 11.35 -10.54 -10.82
CA VAL A 51 10.52 -11.38 -9.93
C VAL A 51 11.36 -12.48 -9.27
N ALA A 52 12.33 -13.06 -9.98
CA ALA A 52 13.23 -14.08 -9.40
C ALA A 52 14.10 -13.53 -8.26
N GLY A 53 14.34 -12.22 -8.19
CA GLY A 53 15.07 -11.55 -7.11
C GLY A 53 14.21 -11.17 -5.91
N LEU A 54 12.88 -11.32 -5.97
CA LEU A 54 12.00 -10.97 -4.88
C LEU A 54 11.95 -12.06 -3.80
N SER A 55 11.80 -11.65 -2.54
CA SER A 55 11.62 -12.54 -1.40
C SER A 55 10.17 -13.02 -1.21
N PHE A 56 9.24 -12.59 -2.06
CA PHE A 56 7.80 -12.90 -2.01
C PHE A 56 7.24 -13.13 -3.42
N THR A 57 6.08 -13.74 -3.50
CA THR A 57 5.35 -13.93 -4.76
C THR A 57 4.46 -12.72 -5.03
N PRO A 58 4.62 -12.02 -6.18
CA PRO A 58 3.75 -10.91 -6.53
C PRO A 58 2.29 -11.35 -6.75
N ASP A 59 1.37 -10.46 -6.39
CA ASP A 59 -0.06 -10.62 -6.67
C ASP A 59 -0.37 -10.52 -8.17
N PRO A 60 -1.48 -11.11 -8.65
CA PRO A 60 -1.85 -11.08 -10.08
C PRO A 60 -1.86 -9.65 -10.66
N PHE A 61 -2.44 -8.66 -9.96
CA PHE A 61 -2.48 -7.28 -10.44
C PHE A 61 -1.07 -6.67 -10.57
N GLN A 62 -0.14 -7.08 -9.71
CA GLN A 62 1.26 -6.65 -9.81
C GLN A 62 1.91 -7.25 -11.05
N ILE A 63 1.71 -8.54 -11.33
CA ILE A 63 2.21 -9.19 -12.53
C ILE A 63 1.68 -8.52 -13.79
N ASP A 64 0.37 -8.25 -13.87
CA ASP A 64 -0.24 -7.54 -15.01
C ASP A 64 0.40 -6.16 -15.22
N ALA A 65 0.66 -5.44 -14.11
CA ALA A 65 1.33 -4.15 -14.16
C ALA A 65 2.79 -4.24 -14.63
N LEU A 66 3.54 -5.24 -14.16
CA LEU A 66 4.92 -5.47 -14.60
C LEU A 66 4.97 -5.81 -16.09
N ASP A 67 4.05 -6.63 -16.59
CA ASP A 67 3.96 -6.98 -18.02
C ASP A 67 3.68 -5.74 -18.90
N ALA A 68 2.76 -4.89 -18.47
CA ALA A 68 2.44 -3.65 -19.20
C ALA A 68 3.64 -2.67 -19.20
N VAL A 69 4.35 -2.55 -18.09
CA VAL A 69 5.57 -1.72 -17.98
C VAL A 69 6.70 -2.27 -18.86
N GLU A 70 6.93 -3.59 -18.86
CA GLU A 70 7.93 -4.22 -19.73
C GLU A 70 7.59 -4.02 -21.22
N ALA A 71 6.31 -4.04 -21.58
CA ALA A 71 5.85 -3.74 -22.94
C ALA A 71 6.07 -2.26 -23.36
N GLY A 72 6.41 -1.38 -22.41
CA GLY A 72 6.63 0.05 -22.66
C GLY A 72 5.35 0.89 -22.58
N ASN A 73 4.25 0.33 -22.11
CA ASN A 73 3.00 1.07 -21.90
C ASN A 73 3.08 1.97 -20.66
N SER A 74 2.37 3.10 -20.71
CA SER A 74 2.01 3.79 -19.47
C SER A 74 1.01 2.94 -18.69
N VAL A 75 1.07 2.98 -17.36
CA VAL A 75 0.17 2.21 -16.49
C VAL A 75 -0.40 3.06 -15.38
N LEU A 76 -1.67 2.88 -15.08
CA LEU A 76 -2.32 3.36 -13.85
C LEU A 76 -2.63 2.15 -12.97
N VAL A 77 -1.99 2.09 -11.81
CA VAL A 77 -2.24 1.05 -10.81
C VAL A 77 -3.06 1.65 -9.67
N ALA A 78 -4.32 1.27 -9.57
CA ALA A 78 -5.23 1.68 -8.50
C ALA A 78 -5.48 0.50 -7.56
N ALA A 79 -4.89 0.55 -6.37
CA ALA A 79 -5.03 -0.49 -5.36
C ALA A 79 -4.94 0.11 -3.95
N PRO A 80 -5.55 -0.51 -2.92
CA PRO A 80 -5.53 0.01 -1.56
C PRO A 80 -4.10 0.24 -1.03
N THR A 81 -3.97 1.11 -0.03
CA THR A 81 -2.71 1.28 0.69
C THR A 81 -2.29 -0.05 1.32
N GLY A 82 -1.01 -0.39 1.23
CA GLY A 82 -0.47 -1.67 1.70
C GLY A 82 -0.55 -2.81 0.70
N ALA A 83 -1.20 -2.65 -0.47
CA ALA A 83 -1.28 -3.68 -1.51
C ALA A 83 0.04 -3.88 -2.31
N GLY A 84 1.12 -3.18 -1.96
CA GLY A 84 2.43 -3.38 -2.59
C GLY A 84 2.58 -2.74 -3.97
N LYS A 85 1.86 -1.66 -4.27
CA LYS A 85 1.99 -0.90 -5.54
C LYS A 85 3.41 -0.43 -5.87
N THR A 86 4.20 -0.15 -4.83
CA THR A 86 5.58 0.33 -4.93
C THR A 86 6.47 -0.52 -5.84
N ILE A 87 6.26 -1.85 -5.85
CA ILE A 87 7.03 -2.78 -6.69
C ILE A 87 6.93 -2.43 -8.18
N VAL A 88 5.77 -1.91 -8.64
CA VAL A 88 5.57 -1.53 -10.04
C VAL A 88 6.42 -0.30 -10.39
N GLY A 89 6.47 0.70 -9.50
CA GLY A 89 7.34 1.86 -9.68
C GLY A 89 8.83 1.50 -9.62
N GLN A 90 9.21 0.61 -8.72
CA GLN A 90 10.57 0.08 -8.66
C GLN A 90 10.93 -0.66 -9.94
N PHE A 91 10.07 -1.55 -10.41
CA PHE A 91 10.29 -2.26 -11.67
C PHE A 91 10.41 -1.31 -12.86
N GLY A 92 9.63 -0.22 -12.89
CA GLY A 92 9.75 0.80 -13.94
C GLY A 92 11.14 1.43 -13.98
N ALA A 93 11.71 1.75 -12.82
CA ALA A 93 13.09 2.23 -12.73
C ALA A 93 14.10 1.16 -13.21
N TYR A 94 13.89 -0.11 -12.83
CA TYR A 94 14.70 -1.23 -13.32
C TYR A 94 14.66 -1.35 -14.84
N VAL A 95 13.48 -1.30 -15.46
CA VAL A 95 13.31 -1.38 -16.91
C VAL A 95 14.03 -0.22 -17.62
N ALA A 96 13.94 1.00 -17.08
CA ALA A 96 14.65 2.14 -17.62
C ALA A 96 16.18 1.93 -17.58
N LEU A 97 16.72 1.49 -16.44
CA LEU A 97 18.15 1.19 -16.28
C LEU A 97 18.62 0.11 -17.24
N GLU A 98 17.91 -0.99 -17.39
CA GLU A 98 18.24 -2.08 -18.31
C GLU A 98 18.23 -1.64 -19.79
N ARG A 99 17.50 -0.57 -20.09
CA ARG A 99 17.43 0.06 -21.42
C ARG A 99 18.42 1.18 -21.62
N GLY A 100 19.27 1.47 -20.63
CA GLY A 100 20.21 2.58 -20.66
C GLY A 100 19.56 3.96 -20.59
N MET A 101 18.32 4.03 -20.06
CA MET A 101 17.54 5.25 -19.91
C MET A 101 17.49 5.65 -18.42
N ARG A 102 17.14 6.91 -18.16
CA ARG A 102 16.90 7.40 -16.81
C ARG A 102 15.46 7.17 -16.36
N ALA A 103 15.29 7.13 -15.05
CA ALA A 103 13.97 7.09 -14.41
C ALA A 103 13.82 8.22 -13.38
N PHE A 104 12.67 8.88 -13.36
CA PHE A 104 12.28 9.79 -12.29
C PHE A 104 11.21 9.11 -11.42
N TYR A 105 11.43 9.13 -10.11
CA TYR A 105 10.46 8.66 -9.13
C TYR A 105 9.92 9.87 -8.36
N THR A 106 8.66 10.26 -8.63
CA THR A 106 8.09 11.45 -8.00
C THR A 106 7.14 11.10 -6.87
N THR A 107 7.14 11.92 -5.83
CA THR A 107 6.26 11.80 -4.66
C THR A 107 5.61 13.14 -4.32
N PRO A 108 4.46 13.16 -3.62
CA PRO A 108 3.75 14.40 -3.33
C PRO A 108 4.41 15.29 -2.27
N ILE A 109 5.30 14.76 -1.44
CA ILE A 109 5.92 15.49 -0.33
C ILE A 109 7.36 15.06 -0.11
N LYS A 110 8.19 16.00 0.37
CA LYS A 110 9.61 15.79 0.65
C LYS A 110 9.90 14.59 1.56
N ALA A 111 9.09 14.39 2.61
CA ALA A 111 9.31 13.27 3.54
C ALA A 111 9.24 11.91 2.84
N LEU A 112 8.26 11.74 1.92
CA LEU A 112 8.15 10.54 1.10
C LEU A 112 9.28 10.42 0.08
N SER A 113 9.76 11.55 -0.48
CA SER A 113 10.93 11.54 -1.37
C SER A 113 12.17 11.02 -0.63
N ASN A 114 12.43 11.50 0.59
CA ASN A 114 13.56 11.04 1.39
C ASN A 114 13.48 9.55 1.71
N GLN A 115 12.30 9.07 2.14
CA GLN A 115 12.09 7.65 2.40
C GLN A 115 12.33 6.82 1.14
N LYS A 116 11.75 7.24 0.01
CA LYS A 116 11.86 6.52 -1.26
C LYS A 116 13.30 6.53 -1.81
N TYR A 117 14.03 7.62 -1.59
CA TYR A 117 15.45 7.70 -1.92
C TYR A 117 16.27 6.62 -1.21
N LEU A 118 16.07 6.44 0.11
CA LEU A 118 16.77 5.41 0.87
C LEU A 118 16.39 4.00 0.37
N GLU A 119 15.10 3.71 0.18
CA GLU A 119 14.62 2.44 -0.35
C GLU A 119 15.24 2.10 -1.72
N LEU A 120 15.36 3.09 -2.60
CA LEU A 120 15.95 2.88 -3.94
C LEU A 120 17.49 2.79 -3.89
N CYS A 121 18.15 3.48 -2.95
CA CYS A 121 19.58 3.29 -2.70
C CYS A 121 19.91 1.87 -2.26
N ASP A 122 19.08 1.28 -1.39
CA ASP A 122 19.24 -0.11 -0.97
C ASP A 122 19.07 -1.08 -2.14
N LEU A 123 18.19 -0.75 -3.09
CA LEU A 123 17.86 -1.61 -4.22
C LEU A 123 18.87 -1.49 -5.38
N TYR A 124 19.30 -0.27 -5.72
CA TYR A 124 20.12 0.02 -6.90
C TYR A 124 21.55 0.49 -6.59
N GLY A 125 21.87 0.69 -5.32
CA GLY A 125 23.11 1.31 -4.89
C GLY A 125 23.07 2.85 -4.91
N ALA A 126 23.71 3.48 -3.93
CA ALA A 126 23.67 4.94 -3.75
C ALA A 126 24.25 5.73 -4.94
N ASP A 127 25.20 5.16 -5.67
CA ASP A 127 25.82 5.81 -6.84
C ASP A 127 24.82 5.94 -8.01
N ASN A 128 23.81 5.09 -8.08
CA ASN A 128 22.81 5.06 -9.14
C ASN A 128 21.52 5.83 -8.79
N VAL A 129 21.42 6.35 -7.57
CA VAL A 129 20.21 7.03 -7.11
C VAL A 129 20.52 8.46 -6.69
N GLY A 130 19.70 9.39 -7.13
CA GLY A 130 19.75 10.79 -6.75
C GLY A 130 18.49 11.24 -6.02
N LEU A 131 18.58 12.37 -5.33
CA LEU A 131 17.47 13.04 -4.67
C LEU A 131 17.40 14.50 -5.11
N ALA A 132 16.24 14.98 -5.52
CA ALA A 132 15.99 16.37 -5.84
C ALA A 132 14.68 16.85 -5.19
N THR A 133 14.81 17.68 -4.16
CA THR A 133 13.68 18.36 -3.49
C THR A 133 13.89 19.87 -3.56
N GLY A 134 12.93 20.67 -3.08
CA GLY A 134 13.03 22.13 -3.16
C GLY A 134 14.28 22.73 -2.48
N ASP A 135 14.88 22.02 -1.53
CA ASP A 135 16.00 22.49 -0.71
C ASP A 135 17.17 21.51 -0.64
N THR A 136 17.06 20.33 -1.25
CA THR A 136 18.10 19.28 -1.21
C THR A 136 18.32 18.72 -2.61
N SER A 137 19.59 18.63 -3.01
CA SER A 137 20.00 18.01 -4.27
C SER A 137 21.20 17.09 -4.02
N ILE A 138 21.01 15.80 -4.23
CA ILE A 138 22.04 14.75 -4.09
C ILE A 138 22.08 14.02 -5.42
N ASN A 139 23.26 13.91 -6.05
CA ASN A 139 23.48 13.13 -7.28
C ASN A 139 22.35 13.31 -8.33
N SER A 140 22.00 14.56 -8.66
CA SER A 140 20.86 14.87 -9.55
C SER A 140 21.01 14.36 -11.00
N LYS A 141 22.20 13.89 -11.37
CA LYS A 141 22.50 13.27 -12.66
C LYS A 141 22.44 11.73 -12.62
N ALA A 142 22.10 11.16 -11.48
CA ALA A 142 21.97 9.71 -11.35
C ALA A 142 20.98 9.12 -12.37
N PRO A 143 21.15 7.85 -12.74
CA PRO A 143 20.21 7.15 -13.61
C PRO A 143 18.78 7.10 -13.04
N VAL A 144 18.62 6.99 -11.71
CA VAL A 144 17.34 7.09 -11.04
C VAL A 144 17.34 8.32 -10.14
N VAL A 145 16.40 9.24 -10.32
CA VAL A 145 16.29 10.43 -9.46
C VAL A 145 14.92 10.45 -8.76
N VAL A 146 14.96 10.44 -7.44
CA VAL A 146 13.77 10.66 -6.61
C VAL A 146 13.56 12.16 -6.42
N MET A 147 12.31 12.62 -6.59
CA MET A 147 12.01 14.04 -6.48
C MET A 147 10.57 14.29 -6.05
N THR A 148 10.25 15.51 -5.64
CA THR A 148 8.84 15.90 -5.52
C THR A 148 8.24 16.18 -6.90
N THR A 149 6.93 16.01 -7.03
CA THR A 149 6.24 16.21 -8.32
C THR A 149 6.39 17.67 -8.80
N GLU A 150 6.44 18.63 -7.88
CA GLU A 150 6.69 20.03 -8.18
C GLU A 150 8.09 20.27 -8.80
N VAL A 151 9.10 19.55 -8.33
CA VAL A 151 10.45 19.63 -8.90
C VAL A 151 10.46 19.07 -10.33
N CYS A 152 9.81 17.93 -10.56
CA CYS A 152 9.66 17.37 -11.89
C CYS A 152 8.99 18.36 -12.85
N ARG A 153 7.85 18.94 -12.46
CA ARG A 153 7.19 19.99 -13.24
C ARG A 153 8.11 21.17 -13.56
N ASN A 154 8.82 21.68 -12.56
CA ASN A 154 9.71 22.82 -12.72
C ASN A 154 10.86 22.52 -13.69
N MET A 155 11.37 21.29 -13.69
CA MET A 155 12.40 20.85 -14.65
C MET A 155 11.85 20.85 -16.09
N ILE A 156 10.62 20.37 -16.28
CA ILE A 156 9.93 20.39 -17.58
C ILE A 156 9.81 21.85 -18.08
N TYR A 157 9.32 22.75 -17.25
CA TYR A 157 9.14 24.16 -17.62
C TYR A 157 10.47 24.92 -17.81
N ALA A 158 11.52 24.52 -17.14
CA ALA A 158 12.85 25.07 -17.34
C ALA A 158 13.51 24.58 -18.65
N GLY A 159 12.85 23.71 -19.41
CA GLY A 159 13.38 23.16 -20.66
C GLY A 159 14.55 22.21 -20.46
N ALA A 160 14.60 21.50 -19.33
CA ALA A 160 15.61 20.47 -19.12
C ALA A 160 15.51 19.41 -20.22
N SER A 161 16.64 18.93 -20.76
CA SER A 161 16.62 17.81 -21.68
C SER A 161 16.12 16.56 -20.96
N LEU A 162 15.11 15.92 -21.58
CA LEU A 162 14.48 14.69 -21.14
C LEU A 162 14.63 13.57 -22.17
N ASP A 163 15.56 13.72 -23.12
CA ASP A 163 15.75 12.79 -24.22
C ASP A 163 16.23 11.41 -23.74
N ASP A 164 16.95 11.38 -22.62
CA ASP A 164 17.43 10.17 -21.96
C ASP A 164 16.47 9.61 -20.91
N LEU A 165 15.30 10.25 -20.69
CA LEU A 165 14.31 9.83 -19.71
C LEU A 165 13.38 8.76 -20.32
N GLY A 166 13.33 7.56 -19.74
CA GLY A 166 12.49 6.46 -20.19
C GLY A 166 11.19 6.33 -19.40
N VAL A 167 11.24 6.58 -18.10
CA VAL A 167 10.12 6.33 -17.19
C VAL A 167 9.97 7.46 -16.17
N VAL A 168 8.72 7.85 -15.90
CA VAL A 168 8.36 8.69 -14.76
C VAL A 168 7.35 7.95 -13.89
N VAL A 169 7.68 7.72 -12.63
CA VAL A 169 6.76 7.19 -11.63
C VAL A 169 6.09 8.36 -10.92
N LEU A 170 4.77 8.40 -10.96
CA LEU A 170 3.93 9.34 -10.22
C LEU A 170 3.32 8.61 -9.02
N ASP A 171 4.01 8.65 -7.88
CA ASP A 171 3.51 8.02 -6.67
C ASP A 171 2.41 8.86 -6.03
N GLU A 172 1.44 8.19 -5.41
CA GLU A 172 0.27 8.80 -4.76
C GLU A 172 -0.50 9.75 -5.71
N VAL A 173 -0.68 9.35 -6.96
CA VAL A 173 -1.31 10.20 -7.99
C VAL A 173 -2.73 10.65 -7.65
N HIS A 174 -3.38 10.06 -6.65
CA HIS A 174 -4.68 10.52 -6.15
C HIS A 174 -4.66 11.95 -5.58
N TYR A 175 -3.48 12.51 -5.28
CA TYR A 175 -3.31 13.94 -4.99
C TYR A 175 -3.74 14.85 -6.14
N LEU A 176 -3.92 14.33 -7.34
CA LEU A 176 -4.52 15.05 -8.47
C LEU A 176 -5.92 15.60 -8.12
N ALA A 177 -6.67 14.94 -7.24
CA ALA A 177 -7.95 15.43 -6.73
C ALA A 177 -7.82 16.62 -5.75
N ASP A 178 -6.62 16.97 -5.29
CA ASP A 178 -6.38 18.13 -4.42
C ASP A 178 -6.50 19.43 -5.22
N LYS A 179 -7.37 20.35 -4.76
CA LYS A 179 -7.67 21.59 -5.45
C LYS A 179 -6.47 22.52 -5.63
N MET A 180 -5.48 22.45 -4.74
CA MET A 180 -4.31 23.32 -4.74
C MET A 180 -3.12 22.69 -5.47
N ARG A 181 -2.96 21.38 -5.39
CA ARG A 181 -1.81 20.65 -5.91
C ARG A 181 -2.11 19.85 -7.16
N GLY A 182 -3.36 19.44 -7.38
CA GLY A 182 -3.77 18.62 -8.52
C GLY A 182 -3.21 19.08 -9.86
N PRO A 183 -3.26 20.40 -10.19
CA PRO A 183 -2.70 20.91 -11.44
C PRO A 183 -1.24 20.54 -11.69
N VAL A 184 -0.44 20.34 -10.66
CA VAL A 184 0.97 19.93 -10.80
C VAL A 184 1.12 18.58 -11.47
N TRP A 185 0.28 17.60 -11.10
CA TRP A 185 0.28 16.26 -11.72
C TRP A 185 -0.24 16.31 -13.15
N GLU A 186 -1.31 17.08 -13.41
CA GLU A 186 -1.83 17.28 -14.76
C GLU A 186 -0.77 17.87 -15.69
N GLU A 187 -0.10 18.92 -15.26
CA GLU A 187 0.95 19.58 -16.02
C GLU A 187 2.12 18.61 -16.33
N VAL A 188 2.54 17.80 -15.36
CA VAL A 188 3.57 16.78 -15.60
C VAL A 188 3.11 15.77 -16.64
N ILE A 189 1.89 15.22 -16.52
CA ILE A 189 1.36 14.21 -17.44
C ILE A 189 1.24 14.76 -18.86
N ILE A 190 0.77 16.01 -19.02
CA ILE A 190 0.57 16.65 -20.32
C ILE A 190 1.90 17.01 -21.00
N HIS A 191 2.86 17.52 -20.25
CA HIS A 191 4.09 18.11 -20.81
C HIS A 191 5.28 17.15 -20.90
N LEU A 192 5.20 15.95 -20.31
CA LEU A 192 6.25 14.95 -20.52
C LEU A 192 6.36 14.55 -21.99
N PRO A 193 7.57 14.34 -22.54
CA PRO A 193 7.74 13.84 -23.89
C PRO A 193 6.99 12.54 -24.17
N ALA A 194 6.49 12.34 -25.38
CA ALA A 194 5.65 11.20 -25.72
C ALA A 194 6.34 9.83 -25.56
N HIS A 195 7.68 9.79 -25.69
CA HIS A 195 8.45 8.56 -25.52
C HIS A 195 8.62 8.12 -24.07
N VAL A 196 8.33 9.00 -23.10
CA VAL A 196 8.46 8.69 -21.67
C VAL A 196 7.22 7.92 -21.19
N SER A 197 7.37 6.71 -20.68
CA SER A 197 6.28 5.96 -20.08
C SER A 197 5.96 6.48 -18.67
N ILE A 198 4.67 6.56 -18.35
CA ILE A 198 4.20 7.00 -17.03
C ILE A 198 3.71 5.79 -16.23
N ILE A 199 4.17 5.68 -14.97
CA ILE A 199 3.68 4.71 -14.00
C ILE A 199 2.99 5.49 -12.89
N ALA A 200 1.66 5.54 -12.92
CA ALA A 200 0.83 6.24 -11.95
C ALA A 200 0.33 5.27 -10.88
N LEU A 201 0.68 5.52 -9.61
CA LEU A 201 0.31 4.69 -8.46
C LEU A 201 -0.73 5.43 -7.61
N SER A 202 -1.91 4.82 -7.43
CA SER A 202 -3.04 5.40 -6.70
C SER A 202 -3.51 4.52 -5.55
N ALA A 203 -3.82 5.13 -4.41
CA ALA A 203 -4.45 4.44 -3.28
C ALA A 203 -5.98 4.36 -3.39
N THR A 204 -6.58 5.09 -4.34
CA THR A 204 -8.04 5.13 -4.54
C THR A 204 -8.44 4.46 -5.84
N VAL A 205 -9.53 3.71 -5.78
CA VAL A 205 -10.09 2.94 -6.91
C VAL A 205 -11.29 3.65 -7.54
N SER A 206 -11.97 4.53 -6.78
CA SER A 206 -13.28 5.06 -7.12
C SER A 206 -13.37 5.80 -8.47
N ASN A 207 -12.27 6.41 -8.94
CA ASN A 207 -12.22 7.16 -10.21
C ASN A 207 -11.10 6.67 -11.13
N ALA A 208 -10.61 5.45 -10.91
CA ALA A 208 -9.44 4.94 -11.65
C ALA A 208 -9.73 4.81 -13.16
N GLU A 209 -10.93 4.38 -13.54
CA GLU A 209 -11.31 4.21 -14.95
C GLU A 209 -11.38 5.55 -15.68
N GLU A 210 -12.03 6.56 -15.08
CA GLU A 210 -12.15 7.89 -15.66
C GLU A 210 -10.77 8.56 -15.79
N PHE A 211 -9.97 8.48 -14.74
CA PHE A 211 -8.62 9.03 -14.74
C PHE A 211 -7.69 8.30 -15.72
N GLY A 212 -7.75 6.98 -15.78
CA GLY A 212 -6.98 6.20 -16.76
C GLY A 212 -7.39 6.44 -18.19
N ALA A 213 -8.70 6.67 -18.43
CA ALA A 213 -9.20 7.06 -19.76
C ALA A 213 -8.64 8.43 -20.17
N TRP A 214 -8.60 9.40 -19.26
CA TRP A 214 -7.98 10.70 -19.50
C TRP A 214 -6.47 10.58 -19.79
N ILE A 215 -5.71 9.79 -19.01
CA ILE A 215 -4.29 9.54 -19.30
C ILE A 215 -4.14 8.93 -20.70
N ARG A 216 -4.98 7.98 -21.08
CA ARG A 216 -4.95 7.34 -22.40
C ARG A 216 -5.21 8.33 -23.53
N GLU A 217 -6.10 9.29 -23.33
CA GLU A 217 -6.36 10.35 -24.29
C GLU A 217 -5.13 11.27 -24.48
N VAL A 218 -4.49 11.64 -23.39
CA VAL A 218 -3.31 12.54 -23.39
C VAL A 218 -2.05 11.82 -23.86
N ARG A 219 -1.87 10.53 -23.55
CA ARG A 219 -0.63 9.76 -23.73
C ARG A 219 -0.71 8.65 -24.77
N SER A 220 -1.81 8.53 -25.49
CA SER A 220 -2.08 7.53 -26.54
C SER A 220 -2.15 6.08 -26.08
N SER A 221 -1.53 5.70 -24.95
CA SER A 221 -1.64 4.37 -24.34
C SER A 221 -1.56 4.46 -22.83
N CYS A 222 -2.44 3.74 -22.12
CA CYS A 222 -2.38 3.57 -20.68
C CYS A 222 -3.15 2.30 -20.31
N GLU A 223 -2.48 1.35 -19.68
CA GLU A 223 -3.13 0.20 -19.07
C GLU A 223 -3.68 0.57 -17.70
N ILE A 224 -4.94 0.23 -17.43
CA ILE A 224 -5.61 0.53 -16.16
C ILE A 224 -5.75 -0.77 -15.38
N ILE A 225 -5.04 -0.86 -14.26
CA ILE A 225 -4.99 -2.04 -13.43
C ILE A 225 -5.58 -1.71 -12.07
N VAL A 226 -6.66 -2.38 -11.73
CA VAL A 226 -7.43 -2.12 -10.51
C VAL A 226 -7.46 -3.35 -9.63
N SER A 227 -7.16 -3.17 -8.36
CA SER A 227 -7.32 -4.19 -7.33
C SER A 227 -8.04 -3.60 -6.11
N GLU A 228 -9.10 -4.24 -5.66
CA GLU A 228 -9.83 -3.86 -4.44
C GLU A 228 -9.39 -4.69 -3.23
N GLN A 229 -8.56 -5.69 -3.45
CA GLN A 229 -8.12 -6.60 -2.40
C GLN A 229 -7.21 -5.89 -1.42
N ARG A 230 -7.59 -5.92 -0.14
CA ARG A 230 -6.76 -5.44 0.96
C ARG A 230 -5.97 -6.60 1.56
N PRO A 231 -4.63 -6.51 1.64
CA PRO A 231 -3.82 -7.56 2.30
C PRO A 231 -4.16 -7.70 3.78
N VAL A 232 -4.51 -6.57 4.42
CA VAL A 232 -4.95 -6.54 5.81
C VAL A 232 -6.36 -5.97 5.87
N PRO A 233 -7.33 -6.71 6.43
CA PRO A 233 -8.69 -6.22 6.60
C PRO A 233 -8.73 -4.93 7.42
N LEU A 234 -9.62 -4.01 7.05
CA LEU A 234 -9.87 -2.77 7.79
C LEU A 234 -11.24 -2.85 8.45
N TYR A 235 -11.24 -2.95 9.78
CA TYR A 235 -12.44 -2.89 10.59
C TYR A 235 -12.66 -1.47 11.09
N GLN A 236 -13.91 -1.00 11.03
CA GLN A 236 -14.26 0.36 11.42
C GLN A 236 -15.06 0.33 12.72
N HIS A 237 -14.57 1.06 13.70
CA HIS A 237 -15.18 1.16 15.02
C HIS A 237 -15.42 2.62 15.39
N MET A 238 -16.30 2.85 16.36
CA MET A 238 -16.53 4.14 16.98
C MET A 238 -16.53 3.99 18.50
N ILE A 239 -15.89 4.91 19.19
CA ILE A 239 -15.88 4.96 20.66
C ILE A 239 -16.94 5.94 21.11
N VAL A 240 -17.85 5.48 21.98
CA VAL A 240 -18.86 6.30 22.63
C VAL A 240 -18.79 6.03 24.14
N GLY A 241 -18.38 7.02 24.90
CA GLY A 241 -17.99 6.78 26.30
C GLY A 241 -16.74 5.92 26.40
N GLU A 242 -16.78 4.87 27.17
CA GLU A 242 -15.70 3.90 27.31
C GLU A 242 -15.85 2.69 26.40
N ASP A 243 -16.97 2.58 25.68
CA ASP A 243 -17.32 1.43 24.89
C ASP A 243 -16.92 1.61 23.41
N ILE A 244 -16.45 0.51 22.79
CA ILE A 244 -16.06 0.43 21.40
C ILE A 244 -17.15 -0.34 20.64
N PHE A 245 -17.74 0.27 19.63
CA PHE A 245 -18.79 -0.31 18.80
C PHE A 245 -18.29 -0.49 17.37
N ASP A 246 -18.70 -1.57 16.72
CA ASP A 246 -18.58 -1.68 15.27
C ASP A 246 -19.38 -0.56 14.59
N LEU A 247 -18.81 0.10 13.59
CA LEU A 247 -19.49 1.19 12.88
C LEU A 247 -20.70 0.68 12.11
N TYR A 248 -20.61 -0.51 11.53
CA TYR A 248 -21.67 -1.12 10.72
C TYR A 248 -22.21 -2.39 11.35
N ALA A 249 -23.49 -2.66 11.09
CA ALA A 249 -24.13 -3.91 11.49
C ALA A 249 -23.56 -5.09 10.68
N PRO A 250 -23.50 -6.32 11.26
CA PRO A 250 -22.91 -7.49 10.61
C PRO A 250 -23.71 -8.02 9.40
N THR A 251 -24.78 -7.36 9.01
CA THR A 251 -25.70 -7.77 7.92
C THR A 251 -25.18 -7.52 6.50
N GLY A 252 -23.89 -7.17 6.31
CA GLY A 252 -23.24 -6.99 4.99
C GLY A 252 -23.71 -5.77 4.17
N LYS A 253 -24.73 -5.04 4.62
CA LYS A 253 -25.13 -3.74 4.05
C LYS A 253 -24.53 -2.65 4.94
N ARG A 254 -23.98 -1.59 4.36
CA ARG A 254 -23.43 -0.43 5.09
C ARG A 254 -24.50 0.31 5.93
N LYS A 255 -25.20 -0.42 6.78
CA LYS A 255 -26.13 0.12 7.78
C LYS A 255 -25.36 0.34 9.07
N LEU A 256 -25.56 1.50 9.67
CA LEU A 256 -24.98 1.78 10.99
C LEU A 256 -25.44 0.74 12.01
N ASN A 257 -24.54 0.40 12.91
CA ASN A 257 -24.85 -0.51 14.02
C ASN A 257 -25.94 0.08 14.91
N PRO A 258 -27.07 -0.61 15.12
CA PRO A 258 -28.16 -0.12 15.98
C PRO A 258 -27.73 0.17 17.42
N GLU A 259 -26.81 -0.62 17.97
CA GLU A 259 -26.28 -0.42 19.32
C GLU A 259 -25.49 0.89 19.41
N LEU A 260 -24.65 1.19 18.41
CA LEU A 260 -23.94 2.45 18.30
C LEU A 260 -24.92 3.62 18.24
N VAL A 261 -26.00 3.51 17.43
CA VAL A 261 -27.03 4.57 17.34
C VAL A 261 -27.73 4.76 18.67
N ALA A 262 -28.07 3.68 19.38
CA ALA A 262 -28.68 3.77 20.71
C ALA A 262 -27.72 4.43 21.72
N ALA A 263 -26.45 4.01 21.77
CA ALA A 263 -25.45 4.57 22.68
C ALA A 263 -25.21 6.07 22.44
N THR A 264 -25.22 6.52 21.18
CA THR A 264 -25.08 7.96 20.85
C THR A 264 -26.30 8.77 21.29
N ASN A 265 -27.51 8.22 21.18
CA ASN A 265 -28.74 8.87 21.63
C ASN A 265 -28.79 8.96 23.17
N ASP A 266 -28.42 7.90 23.89
CA ASP A 266 -28.39 7.87 25.35
C ASP A 266 -27.34 8.85 25.94
N SER A 267 -26.19 8.96 25.31
CA SER A 267 -25.16 9.93 25.70
C SER A 267 -25.64 11.39 25.55
N GLY A 268 -26.50 11.64 24.55
CA GLY A 268 -27.15 12.92 24.35
C GLY A 268 -28.21 13.26 25.43
N MET A 269 -28.92 12.25 25.95
CA MET A 269 -29.98 12.45 26.96
C MET A 269 -29.45 12.67 28.37
N ARG A 270 -28.27 12.15 28.75
CA ARG A 270 -27.68 12.36 30.09
C ARG A 270 -27.20 13.78 30.37
N GLY A 271 -27.17 14.66 29.36
CA GLY A 271 -26.73 16.07 29.47
C GLY A 271 -27.79 17.09 29.83
N GLY A 272 -29.08 16.74 30.07
CA GLY A 272 -30.09 17.77 30.23
C GLY A 272 -31.44 17.33 30.77
N ARG A 273 -31.58 17.06 32.06
CA ARG A 273 -32.88 17.22 32.71
C ARG A 273 -33.18 18.72 32.90
N GLY A 274 -33.96 19.29 31.99
CA GLY A 274 -34.55 20.59 32.19
C GLY A 274 -34.28 21.65 31.09
N SER A 275 -34.74 21.46 29.86
CA SER A 275 -35.20 22.55 29.01
C SER A 275 -35.80 22.00 27.70
N ARG A 276 -37.09 22.29 27.48
CA ARG A 276 -37.76 22.09 26.20
C ARG A 276 -37.30 23.18 25.20
N SER A 277 -36.12 22.97 24.61
CA SER A 277 -35.67 23.80 23.50
C SER A 277 -35.23 22.86 22.36
N TRP A 278 -35.99 22.86 21.28
CA TRP A 278 -35.86 22.01 20.10
C TRP A 278 -34.63 22.29 19.23
N ASN A 279 -33.74 23.22 19.63
CA ASN A 279 -32.62 23.69 18.80
C ASN A 279 -31.28 23.78 19.52
N ARG A 280 -31.02 22.96 20.57
CA ARG A 280 -29.69 22.87 21.12
C ARG A 280 -28.95 21.69 20.51
N PRO A 281 -27.75 21.88 19.89
CA PRO A 281 -26.94 20.76 19.44
C PRO A 281 -26.62 19.88 20.65
N VAL A 282 -26.88 18.58 20.50
CA VAL A 282 -26.54 17.54 21.46
C VAL A 282 -25.02 17.64 21.70
N ARG A 283 -24.61 18.10 22.90
CA ARG A 283 -23.21 18.07 23.28
C ARG A 283 -22.84 16.64 23.67
N VAL A 284 -22.38 15.88 22.70
CA VAL A 284 -21.69 14.60 22.99
C VAL A 284 -20.48 14.93 23.86
N ARG A 285 -20.40 14.34 25.06
CA ARG A 285 -19.24 14.48 25.94
C ARG A 285 -18.05 13.91 25.20
N ARG A 286 -17.09 14.77 24.83
CA ARG A 286 -15.84 14.29 24.23
C ARG A 286 -15.07 13.51 25.28
N GLU A 287 -14.79 12.25 25.00
CA GLU A 287 -13.87 11.46 25.80
C GLU A 287 -12.48 12.09 25.79
N SER A 288 -11.78 11.96 26.91
CA SER A 288 -10.40 12.40 27.00
C SER A 288 -9.49 11.47 26.19
N ARG A 289 -8.44 12.00 25.60
CA ARG A 289 -7.47 11.17 24.86
C ARG A 289 -6.87 10.04 25.71
N PRO A 290 -6.53 10.26 27.00
CA PRO A 290 -6.10 9.18 27.88
C PRO A 290 -7.16 8.08 28.07
N SER A 291 -8.43 8.45 28.21
CA SER A 291 -9.55 7.50 28.31
C SER A 291 -9.65 6.63 27.05
N THR A 292 -9.53 7.25 25.87
CA THR A 292 -9.48 6.51 24.60
C THR A 292 -8.35 5.50 24.55
N LEU A 293 -7.13 5.86 24.99
CA LEU A 293 -6.00 4.94 25.02
C LEU A 293 -6.23 3.75 25.96
N ILE A 294 -6.82 3.99 27.13
CA ILE A 294 -7.19 2.94 28.08
C ILE A 294 -8.23 1.98 27.48
N SER A 295 -9.24 2.53 26.79
CA SER A 295 -10.26 1.69 26.12
C SER A 295 -9.64 0.83 25.02
N LEU A 296 -8.69 1.38 24.23
CA LEU A 296 -7.97 0.63 23.18
C LEU A 296 -7.07 -0.46 23.79
N ASP A 297 -6.36 -0.16 24.88
CA ASP A 297 -5.53 -1.13 25.59
C ASP A 297 -6.36 -2.29 26.14
N ARG A 298 -7.48 -2.01 26.80
CA ARG A 298 -8.42 -3.02 27.30
C ARG A 298 -9.00 -3.90 26.20
N ALA A 299 -9.17 -3.33 25.01
CA ALA A 299 -9.66 -4.04 23.84
C ALA A 299 -8.55 -4.75 23.03
N HIS A 300 -7.30 -4.72 23.49
CA HIS A 300 -6.13 -5.26 22.77
C HIS A 300 -5.94 -4.69 21.36
N LEU A 301 -6.22 -3.39 21.19
CA LEU A 301 -6.10 -2.65 19.95
C LEU A 301 -4.89 -1.72 19.89
N LEU A 302 -3.88 -1.96 20.71
CA LEU A 302 -2.58 -1.31 20.64
C LEU A 302 -1.58 -2.18 19.84
N PRO A 303 -0.60 -1.54 19.17
CA PRO A 303 -0.31 -0.11 19.09
C PRO A 303 -1.31 0.69 18.26
N ALA A 304 -1.47 1.98 18.58
CA ALA A 304 -2.41 2.87 17.91
C ALA A 304 -1.73 4.15 17.39
N ILE A 305 -2.16 4.64 16.22
CA ILE A 305 -1.74 5.92 15.67
C ILE A 305 -2.92 6.89 15.77
N THR A 306 -2.72 8.02 16.44
CA THR A 306 -3.74 9.07 16.57
C THR A 306 -3.43 10.22 15.63
N PHE A 307 -4.35 10.49 14.68
CA PHE A 307 -4.23 11.60 13.74
C PHE A 307 -4.85 12.86 14.31
N ILE A 308 -4.07 13.94 14.41
CA ILE A 308 -4.50 15.26 14.91
C ILE A 308 -4.03 16.31 13.89
N PHE A 309 -4.96 17.10 13.34
CA PHE A 309 -4.70 18.06 12.26
C PHE A 309 -4.03 19.37 12.73
N SER A 310 -3.24 19.32 13.80
CA SER A 310 -2.58 20.49 14.38
C SER A 310 -1.33 20.06 15.13
N ARG A 311 -0.18 20.68 14.87
CA ARG A 311 1.06 20.43 15.61
C ARG A 311 0.89 20.70 17.10
N ALA A 312 0.34 21.86 17.45
CA ALA A 312 0.03 22.20 18.84
C ALA A 312 -0.94 21.18 19.48
N GLY A 313 -1.93 20.69 18.71
CA GLY A 313 -2.83 19.63 19.17
C GLY A 313 -2.16 18.28 19.42
N CYS A 314 -1.11 17.93 18.67
CA CYS A 314 -0.27 16.75 18.93
C CYS A 314 0.51 16.91 20.24
N GLU A 315 1.14 18.05 20.45
CA GLU A 315 1.86 18.35 21.70
C GLU A 315 0.92 18.32 22.91
N ASP A 316 -0.27 18.94 22.79
CA ASP A 316 -1.28 18.87 23.86
C ASP A 316 -1.76 17.44 24.13
N ALA A 317 -1.88 16.61 23.11
CA ALA A 317 -2.24 15.20 23.27
C ALA A 317 -1.18 14.45 24.10
N VAL A 318 0.09 14.63 23.77
CA VAL A 318 1.21 14.03 24.52
C VAL A 318 1.20 14.51 25.97
N ARG A 319 1.08 15.82 26.21
CA ARG A 319 0.99 16.38 27.58
C ARG A 319 -0.18 15.79 28.37
N GLN A 320 -1.36 15.68 27.76
CA GLN A 320 -2.54 15.10 28.43
C GLN A 320 -2.30 13.64 28.85
N VAL A 321 -1.65 12.84 28.01
CA VAL A 321 -1.33 11.44 28.32
C VAL A 321 -0.28 11.35 29.44
N LEU A 322 0.80 12.14 29.36
CA LEU A 322 1.87 12.17 30.38
C LEU A 322 1.34 12.55 31.76
N LEU A 323 0.39 13.50 31.84
CA LEU A 323 -0.21 13.92 33.11
C LEU A 323 -1.00 12.81 33.83
N THR A 324 -1.49 11.82 33.08
CA THR A 324 -2.27 10.71 33.66
C THR A 324 -1.41 9.54 34.15
N ARG A 325 -0.10 9.57 33.93
CA ARG A 325 0.85 8.51 34.30
C ARG A 325 0.49 7.12 33.77
N ILE A 326 -0.20 7.06 32.62
CA ILE A 326 -0.47 5.80 31.92
C ILE A 326 0.87 5.22 31.48
N THR A 327 1.12 3.96 31.82
CA THR A 327 2.30 3.21 31.39
C THR A 327 1.85 2.12 30.43
N LEU A 328 2.26 2.18 29.16
CA LEU A 328 1.92 1.22 28.10
C LEU A 328 3.08 0.26 27.81
N THR A 329 4.22 0.44 28.45
CA THR A 329 5.43 -0.38 28.29
C THR A 329 5.78 -1.08 29.60
N THR A 330 6.39 -2.25 29.49
CA THR A 330 7.03 -2.90 30.63
C THR A 330 8.32 -2.17 31.02
N ARG A 331 8.85 -2.45 32.19
CA ARG A 331 10.13 -1.86 32.62
C ARG A 331 11.31 -2.22 31.73
N SER A 332 11.31 -3.45 31.16
CA SER A 332 12.34 -3.89 30.22
C SER A 332 12.26 -3.14 28.89
N GLU A 333 11.06 -2.98 28.32
CA GLU A 333 10.85 -2.22 27.10
C GLU A 333 11.21 -0.74 27.28
N ALA A 334 10.84 -0.13 28.42
CA ALA A 334 11.21 1.24 28.72
C ALA A 334 12.74 1.44 28.75
N ALA A 335 13.47 0.52 29.38
CA ALA A 335 14.94 0.57 29.44
C ALA A 335 15.58 0.37 28.04
N GLU A 336 14.98 -0.48 27.19
CA GLU A 336 15.45 -0.67 25.81
C GLU A 336 15.22 0.58 24.95
N ILE A 337 14.05 1.20 25.07
CA ILE A 337 13.72 2.47 24.40
C ILE A 337 14.69 3.57 24.84
N GLU A 338 14.94 3.72 26.14
CA GLU A 338 15.86 4.72 26.70
C GLU A 338 17.28 4.55 26.12
N ARG A 339 17.80 3.33 26.13
CA ARG A 339 19.11 3.02 25.54
C ARG A 339 19.17 3.39 24.06
N TYR A 340 18.15 3.02 23.26
CA TYR A 340 18.09 3.35 21.84
C TYR A 340 18.04 4.87 21.60
N VAL A 341 17.27 5.59 22.39
CA VAL A 341 17.19 7.07 22.31
C VAL A 341 18.56 7.69 22.62
N ASP A 342 19.27 7.22 23.65
CA ASP A 342 20.60 7.71 24.01
C ASP A 342 21.62 7.44 22.89
N GLU A 343 21.58 6.26 22.27
CA GLU A 343 22.42 5.91 21.12
C GLU A 343 22.18 6.86 19.93
N VAL A 344 20.91 7.14 19.61
CA VAL A 344 20.55 8.05 18.50
C VAL A 344 20.96 9.49 18.79
N ILE A 345 20.76 9.96 20.04
CA ILE A 345 21.19 11.31 20.45
C ILE A 345 22.71 11.46 20.35
N ALA A 346 23.48 10.44 20.74
CA ALA A 346 24.95 10.46 20.65
C ALA A 346 25.44 10.50 19.19
N LEU A 347 24.66 10.03 18.22
CA LEU A 347 25.00 10.11 16.78
C LEU A 347 24.71 11.49 16.16
N ILE A 348 23.86 12.29 16.80
CA ILE A 348 23.39 13.59 16.29
C ILE A 348 24.17 14.76 16.95
N ALA A 349 24.73 14.52 18.14
CA ALA A 349 25.54 15.49 18.90
C ALA A 349 26.98 15.56 18.39
#